data_c0d4d98c431dee88c9aa01b908095999
#
_entry.id   c0d4d98c431dee88c9aa01b908095999
#
_cell.length_a   1.000
_cell.length_b   1.000
_cell.length_c   1.000
_cell.angle_alpha   90.00
_cell.angle_beta   90.00
_cell.angle_gamma   90.00
#
_symmetry.space_group_name_H-M   'P 1'
#
loop_
_entity.id
_entity.type
_entity.pdbx_description
1 polymer ?
#
loop_
_entity_poly.entity_id
_entity_poly.type
_entity_poly.pdbx_seq_one_letter_code
_entity_poly.pdbx_strand_id
1 'polypeptide(L)'
;MRPVCLIAACLSAASGQTPAIPTAPITTFGVTVVDSVGLRGDIYLLRPNTDALPKFQKLKPVGAVYTSSLNIPPRSFLEGFPGVTDRYEWFAIDYHGTFWIDEPGKYRFLLASDDGSRLYIDDKVVINNDGIHAVQTETGTANLKTGSHRIRVSYFQGPRAGVALVLGVARPGEERWRIFNTKEFLPPHKPEN
;
A
#
# COMPACT_ATOMS: atom_id res chain seq x y z
N MET A 1 -25.67 77.35 -41.28
CA MET A 1 -26.02 75.94 -41.39
C MET A 1 -24.82 75.13 -40.97
N ARG A 2 -24.80 74.51 -39.78
CA ARG A 2 -23.75 73.65 -39.27
C ARG A 2 -24.32 72.23 -39.09
N PRO A 3 -23.76 71.20 -39.62
CA PRO A 3 -24.23 69.82 -39.39
C PRO A 3 -23.86 69.31 -38.00
N VAL A 4 -24.83 68.75 -37.34
CA VAL A 4 -24.67 68.06 -36.06
C VAL A 4 -24.17 66.63 -36.33
N CYS A 5 -22.95 66.30 -35.79
CA CYS A 5 -22.42 65.01 -35.92
C CYS A 5 -22.90 64.13 -34.71
N LEU A 6 -23.74 63.13 -34.99
CA LEU A 6 -24.11 62.13 -34.00
C LEU A 6 -22.99 61.11 -33.83
N ILE A 7 -22.46 61.06 -32.62
CA ILE A 7 -21.50 60.01 -32.23
C ILE A 7 -22.31 58.89 -31.65
N ALA A 8 -22.36 57.77 -32.34
CA ALA A 8 -22.94 56.51 -31.81
C ALA A 8 -21.89 55.84 -30.89
N ALA A 9 -22.21 55.77 -29.62
CA ALA A 9 -21.39 55.03 -28.65
C ALA A 9 -21.75 53.54 -28.75
N CYS A 10 -20.79 52.72 -29.24
CA CYS A 10 -20.86 51.25 -29.15
C CYS A 10 -20.58 50.83 -27.73
N LEU A 11 -21.57 50.36 -26.99
CA LEU A 11 -21.35 49.59 -25.76
C LEU A 11 -20.90 48.17 -26.13
N SER A 12 -19.63 47.90 -25.92
CA SER A 12 -19.11 46.53 -25.95
C SER A 12 -19.45 45.84 -24.64
N ALA A 13 -20.39 44.92 -24.67
CA ALA A 13 -20.68 44.03 -23.56
C ALA A 13 -19.51 43.02 -23.40
N ALA A 14 -18.69 43.21 -22.38
CA ALA A 14 -17.70 42.22 -21.99
C ALA A 14 -18.41 41.02 -21.35
N SER A 15 -18.55 39.94 -22.09
CA SER A 15 -18.99 38.67 -21.55
C SER A 15 -17.91 38.14 -20.58
N GLY A 16 -18.19 38.27 -19.29
CA GLY A 16 -17.35 37.69 -18.23
C GLY A 16 -17.45 36.17 -18.32
N GLN A 17 -16.46 35.54 -18.92
CA GLN A 17 -16.24 34.12 -18.80
C GLN A 17 -15.72 33.85 -17.39
N THR A 18 -16.54 33.22 -16.56
CA THR A 18 -16.08 32.61 -15.29
C THR A 18 -15.01 31.60 -15.62
N PRO A 19 -13.78 31.71 -15.07
CA PRO A 19 -12.76 30.73 -15.33
C PRO A 19 -13.25 29.38 -14.82
N ALA A 20 -13.37 28.40 -15.71
CA ALA A 20 -13.63 27.02 -15.34
C ALA A 20 -12.50 26.54 -14.44
N ILE A 21 -12.85 26.14 -13.21
CA ILE A 21 -11.93 25.45 -12.31
C ILE A 21 -11.49 24.19 -13.04
N PRO A 22 -10.19 23.99 -13.30
CA PRO A 22 -9.73 22.74 -13.87
C PRO A 22 -10.04 21.66 -12.86
N THR A 23 -11.03 20.83 -13.13
CA THR A 23 -11.21 19.55 -12.46
C THR A 23 -9.99 18.71 -12.83
N ALA A 24 -8.98 18.71 -11.95
CA ALA A 24 -7.95 17.71 -12.02
C ALA A 24 -8.66 16.35 -12.12
N PRO A 25 -8.24 15.46 -13.04
CA PRO A 25 -8.82 14.14 -13.06
C PRO A 25 -8.64 13.56 -11.68
N ILE A 26 -9.75 13.22 -11.02
CA ILE A 26 -9.73 12.40 -9.82
C ILE A 26 -9.04 11.15 -10.30
N THR A 27 -7.78 10.98 -9.92
CA THR A 27 -7.09 9.71 -10.05
C THR A 27 -7.82 8.79 -9.08
N THR A 28 -8.93 8.24 -9.52
CA THR A 28 -9.47 7.03 -8.95
C THR A 28 -8.30 6.08 -8.97
N PHE A 29 -7.76 5.76 -7.79
CA PHE A 29 -6.89 4.61 -7.62
C PHE A 29 -7.63 3.48 -8.31
N GLY A 30 -7.06 3.01 -9.43
CA GLY A 30 -7.79 2.27 -10.42
C GLY A 30 -8.66 1.21 -9.78
N VAL A 31 -9.85 1.01 -10.34
CA VAL A 31 -10.64 -0.19 -10.09
C VAL A 31 -9.73 -1.35 -10.44
N THR A 32 -8.94 -1.75 -9.47
CA THR A 32 -8.13 -2.95 -9.58
C THR A 32 -9.15 -4.06 -9.55
N VAL A 33 -9.38 -4.69 -10.68
CA VAL A 33 -10.03 -6.00 -10.71
C VAL A 33 -9.31 -6.79 -9.64
N VAL A 34 -10.05 -7.23 -8.62
CA VAL A 34 -9.49 -7.97 -7.48
C VAL A 34 -8.97 -9.28 -8.06
N ASP A 35 -7.68 -9.27 -8.39
CA ASP A 35 -7.00 -10.48 -8.78
C ASP A 35 -6.90 -11.34 -7.54
N SER A 36 -7.39 -12.59 -7.61
CA SER A 36 -7.39 -13.55 -6.51
C SER A 36 -5.98 -13.88 -5.99
N VAL A 37 -4.95 -13.39 -6.63
CA VAL A 37 -3.53 -13.60 -6.32
C VAL A 37 -2.83 -12.40 -5.69
N GLY A 38 -3.55 -11.33 -5.36
CA GLY A 38 -3.02 -10.16 -4.69
C GLY A 38 -3.09 -10.24 -3.16
N LEU A 39 -2.47 -9.25 -2.51
CA LEU A 39 -2.65 -8.98 -1.09
C LEU A 39 -3.82 -8.02 -0.92
N ARG A 40 -4.77 -8.38 -0.07
CA ARG A 40 -5.80 -7.47 0.44
C ARG A 40 -5.34 -6.95 1.79
N GLY A 41 -5.26 -5.63 1.95
CA GLY A 41 -4.95 -4.97 3.20
C GLY A 41 -6.17 -4.29 3.78
N ASP A 42 -6.68 -4.77 4.90
CA ASP A 42 -7.76 -4.12 5.64
C ASP A 42 -7.17 -2.98 6.50
N ILE A 43 -7.76 -1.77 6.39
CA ILE A 43 -7.28 -0.55 7.04
C ILE A 43 -8.06 -0.33 8.34
N TYR A 44 -7.34 -0.01 9.40
CA TYR A 44 -7.88 0.23 10.74
C TYR A 44 -7.38 1.56 11.29
N LEU A 45 -8.26 2.30 11.97
CA LEU A 45 -7.86 3.49 12.71
C LEU A 45 -7.47 3.11 14.14
N LEU A 46 -6.35 3.65 14.59
CA LEU A 46 -5.82 3.41 15.92
C LEU A 46 -6.04 4.64 16.83
N ARG A 47 -5.98 4.41 18.13
CA ARG A 47 -5.93 5.49 19.10
C ARG A 47 -4.55 6.12 19.10
N PRO A 48 -4.43 7.44 19.33
CA PRO A 48 -3.13 8.06 19.59
C PRO A 48 -2.36 7.33 20.69
N ASN A 49 -1.05 7.30 20.57
CA ASN A 49 -0.13 6.60 21.49
C ASN A 49 -0.27 5.07 21.50
N THR A 50 -0.78 4.48 20.42
CA THR A 50 -0.65 3.05 20.19
C THR A 50 0.82 2.75 19.86
N ASP A 51 1.47 1.88 20.62
CA ASP A 51 2.92 1.62 20.58
C ASP A 51 3.29 0.25 19.98
N ALA A 52 2.31 -0.52 19.56
CA ALA A 52 2.49 -1.84 18.98
C ALA A 52 1.33 -2.21 18.04
N LEU A 53 1.52 -3.27 17.28
CA LEU A 53 0.47 -3.85 16.43
C LEU A 53 -0.79 -4.17 17.23
N PRO A 54 -1.96 -3.72 16.77
CA PRO A 54 -3.21 -3.93 17.48
C PRO A 54 -3.68 -5.39 17.41
N LYS A 55 -4.60 -5.75 18.29
CA LYS A 55 -5.38 -6.99 18.16
C LYS A 55 -6.49 -6.78 17.12
N PHE A 56 -6.19 -7.04 15.85
CA PHE A 56 -7.07 -6.77 14.71
C PHE A 56 -8.48 -7.36 14.86
N GLN A 57 -8.60 -8.53 15.51
CA GLN A 57 -9.91 -9.19 15.77
C GLN A 57 -10.87 -8.35 16.64
N LYS A 58 -10.33 -7.32 17.34
CA LYS A 58 -11.12 -6.40 18.18
C LYS A 58 -11.45 -5.09 17.46
N LEU A 59 -10.98 -4.92 16.24
CA LEU A 59 -11.14 -3.71 15.44
C LEU A 59 -12.08 -3.96 14.26
N LYS A 60 -12.72 -2.90 13.80
CA LYS A 60 -13.51 -2.91 12.57
C LYS A 60 -12.73 -2.17 11.49
N PRO A 61 -12.51 -2.76 10.31
CA PRO A 61 -11.84 -2.06 9.22
C PRO A 61 -12.70 -0.91 8.71
N VAL A 62 -12.04 0.17 8.29
CA VAL A 62 -12.66 1.37 7.71
C VAL A 62 -12.54 1.40 6.19
N GLY A 63 -11.71 0.55 5.61
CA GLY A 63 -11.48 0.42 4.18
C GLY A 63 -10.56 -0.75 3.87
N ALA A 64 -10.28 -0.95 2.59
CA ALA A 64 -9.32 -1.94 2.13
C ALA A 64 -8.53 -1.45 0.92
N VAL A 65 -7.29 -1.91 0.80
CA VAL A 65 -6.40 -1.71 -0.35
C VAL A 65 -5.99 -3.05 -0.93
N TYR A 66 -5.66 -3.07 -2.22
CA TYR A 66 -5.21 -4.26 -2.92
C TYR A 66 -3.88 -3.98 -3.60
N THR A 67 -2.93 -4.90 -3.47
CA THR A 67 -1.62 -4.79 -4.10
C THR A 67 -1.02 -6.15 -4.36
N SER A 68 -0.13 -6.26 -5.34
CA SER A 68 0.65 -7.48 -5.59
C SER A 68 1.97 -7.51 -4.82
N SER A 69 2.42 -6.37 -4.28
CA SER A 69 3.70 -6.26 -3.57
C SER A 69 3.65 -5.18 -2.51
N LEU A 70 4.47 -5.32 -1.47
CA LEU A 70 4.74 -4.28 -0.50
C LEU A 70 6.10 -3.67 -0.81
N ASN A 71 6.09 -2.52 -1.47
CA ASN A 71 7.30 -1.80 -1.89
C ASN A 71 7.12 -0.30 -1.70
N ILE A 72 7.02 0.10 -0.43
CA ILE A 72 6.97 1.49 -0.01
C ILE A 72 8.32 1.79 0.63
N PRO A 73 9.31 2.30 -0.16
CA PRO A 73 10.63 2.64 0.37
C PRO A 73 10.53 3.78 1.37
N PRO A 74 11.54 3.94 2.22
CA PRO A 74 11.61 5.04 3.16
C PRO A 74 11.33 6.38 2.49
N ARG A 75 10.36 7.12 3.00
CA ARG A 75 9.96 8.42 2.48
C ARG A 75 9.52 9.35 3.60
N SER A 76 9.40 10.64 3.25
CA SER A 76 8.84 11.63 4.15
C SER A 76 7.40 11.27 4.50
N PHE A 77 7.07 11.46 5.76
CA PHE A 77 5.71 11.36 6.27
C PHE A 77 4.69 12.21 5.47
N LEU A 78 5.11 13.36 4.96
CA LEU A 78 4.26 14.24 4.16
C LEU A 78 3.84 13.64 2.81
N GLU A 79 4.54 12.63 2.33
CA GLU A 79 4.19 11.90 1.12
C GLU A 79 3.07 10.87 1.35
N GLY A 80 2.73 10.61 2.61
CA GLY A 80 1.67 9.71 3.03
C GLY A 80 1.94 8.24 2.74
N PHE A 81 1.02 7.40 3.18
CA PHE A 81 1.03 5.97 2.92
C PHE A 81 0.04 5.64 1.80
N PRO A 82 0.45 4.93 0.73
CA PRO A 82 -0.41 4.61 -0.39
C PRO A 82 -1.70 3.87 0.04
N GLY A 83 -2.85 4.42 -0.38
CA GLY A 83 -4.16 3.87 -0.05
C GLY A 83 -4.76 4.36 1.27
N VAL A 84 -4.03 5.13 2.07
CA VAL A 84 -4.52 5.78 3.29
C VAL A 84 -4.57 7.29 3.04
N THR A 85 -5.75 7.85 2.81
CA THR A 85 -5.92 9.24 2.33
C THR A 85 -6.25 10.23 3.44
N ASP A 86 -6.96 9.80 4.49
CA ASP A 86 -7.54 10.70 5.48
C ASP A 86 -6.73 10.77 6.78
N ARG A 87 -5.64 10.00 6.87
CA ARG A 87 -4.84 9.90 8.07
C ARG A 87 -3.39 9.60 7.73
N TYR A 88 -2.48 10.27 8.42
CA TYR A 88 -1.04 10.08 8.25
C TYR A 88 -0.42 9.30 9.42
N GLU A 89 -1.01 9.31 10.58
CA GLU A 89 -0.54 8.64 11.80
C GLU A 89 -1.69 7.88 12.49
N TRP A 90 -1.36 6.93 13.33
CA TRP A 90 -2.32 6.15 14.12
C TRP A 90 -3.30 5.35 13.25
N PHE A 91 -2.75 4.62 12.29
CA PHE A 91 -3.49 3.61 11.52
C PHE A 91 -2.73 2.29 11.46
N ALA A 92 -3.41 1.24 11.11
CA ALA A 92 -2.82 -0.06 10.83
C ALA A 92 -3.41 -0.66 9.56
N ILE A 93 -2.64 -1.51 8.92
CA ILE A 93 -3.10 -2.31 7.78
C ILE A 93 -2.72 -3.76 8.03
N ASP A 94 -3.68 -4.66 7.83
CA ASP A 94 -3.47 -6.08 7.93
C ASP A 94 -3.62 -6.72 6.55
N TYR A 95 -2.49 -7.00 5.90
CA TYR A 95 -2.45 -7.58 4.56
C TYR A 95 -2.57 -9.10 4.63
N HIS A 96 -3.45 -9.66 3.81
CA HIS A 96 -3.68 -11.09 3.68
C HIS A 96 -3.64 -11.51 2.21
N GLY A 97 -3.11 -12.69 1.95
CA GLY A 97 -3.11 -13.27 0.62
C GLY A 97 -2.60 -14.71 0.62
N THR A 98 -2.48 -15.24 -0.58
CA THR A 98 -1.87 -16.54 -0.82
C THR A 98 -0.80 -16.42 -1.91
N PHE A 99 0.16 -17.32 -1.87
CA PHE A 99 1.19 -17.45 -2.89
C PHE A 99 1.54 -18.91 -3.09
N TRP A 100 2.04 -19.25 -4.27
CA TRP A 100 2.38 -20.61 -4.64
C TRP A 100 3.89 -20.83 -4.62
N ILE A 101 4.32 -21.96 -4.14
CA ILE A 101 5.71 -22.42 -4.14
C ILE A 101 5.85 -23.59 -5.10
N ASP A 102 6.66 -23.43 -6.15
CA ASP A 102 7.04 -24.51 -7.06
C ASP A 102 8.23 -25.29 -6.55
N GLU A 103 9.27 -24.60 -6.10
CA GLU A 103 10.51 -25.17 -5.60
C GLU A 103 10.49 -25.18 -4.07
N PRO A 104 10.37 -26.36 -3.44
CA PRO A 104 10.39 -26.46 -1.98
C PRO A 104 11.78 -26.15 -1.43
N GLY A 105 11.84 -25.51 -0.25
CA GLY A 105 13.12 -25.22 0.37
C GLY A 105 13.05 -24.11 1.40
N LYS A 106 14.25 -23.62 1.79
CA LYS A 106 14.42 -22.56 2.77
C LYS A 106 14.38 -21.21 2.09
N TYR A 107 13.25 -20.53 2.20
CA TYR A 107 13.06 -19.14 1.76
C TYR A 107 13.50 -18.18 2.84
N ARG A 108 14.16 -17.10 2.45
CA ARG A 108 14.51 -15.99 3.33
C ARG A 108 13.59 -14.82 3.03
N PHE A 109 13.15 -14.13 4.08
CA PHE A 109 12.31 -12.95 3.98
C PHE A 109 12.99 -11.78 4.69
N LEU A 110 12.74 -10.57 4.15
CA LEU A 110 13.17 -9.30 4.70
C LEU A 110 11.93 -8.43 4.85
N LEU A 111 11.75 -7.82 6.02
CA LEU A 111 10.69 -6.87 6.28
C LEU A 111 11.31 -5.59 6.83
N ALA A 112 11.20 -4.50 6.07
CA ALA A 112 11.60 -3.17 6.50
C ALA A 112 10.36 -2.32 6.69
N SER A 113 10.25 -1.64 7.82
CA SER A 113 9.12 -0.76 8.11
C SER A 113 9.50 0.42 8.99
N ASP A 114 8.67 1.44 8.95
CA ASP A 114 8.57 2.58 9.83
C ASP A 114 7.06 2.87 9.97
N ASP A 115 6.39 2.59 11.06
CA ASP A 115 6.82 1.95 12.31
C ASP A 115 6.73 0.40 12.23
N GLY A 116 6.01 -0.19 13.18
CA GLY A 116 6.00 -1.61 13.45
C GLY A 116 5.32 -2.50 12.42
N SER A 117 5.90 -3.67 12.21
CA SER A 117 5.36 -4.67 11.29
C SER A 117 5.65 -6.11 11.73
N ARG A 118 4.91 -7.06 11.15
CA ARG A 118 5.12 -8.49 11.40
C ARG A 118 4.74 -9.32 10.18
N LEU A 119 5.58 -10.27 9.82
CA LEU A 119 5.31 -11.23 8.75
C LEU A 119 4.91 -12.59 9.34
N TYR A 120 3.84 -13.15 8.78
CA TYR A 120 3.40 -14.51 9.05
C TYR A 120 3.33 -15.29 7.73
N ILE A 121 3.77 -16.55 7.78
CA ILE A 121 3.57 -17.55 6.73
C ILE A 121 2.89 -18.76 7.38
N ASP A 122 1.76 -19.20 6.82
CA ASP A 122 0.93 -20.29 7.36
C ASP A 122 0.65 -20.11 8.85
N ASP A 123 0.27 -18.88 9.24
CA ASP A 123 -0.04 -18.44 10.61
C ASP A 123 1.14 -18.47 11.61
N LYS A 124 2.35 -18.81 11.14
CA LYS A 124 3.56 -18.76 11.97
C LYS A 124 4.27 -17.44 11.79
N VAL A 125 4.67 -16.81 12.89
CA VAL A 125 5.52 -15.61 12.84
C VAL A 125 6.88 -15.99 12.25
N VAL A 126 7.23 -15.33 11.13
CA VAL A 126 8.52 -15.45 10.46
C VAL A 126 9.42 -14.28 10.80
N ILE A 127 8.84 -13.06 10.86
CA ILE A 127 9.54 -11.84 11.24
C ILE A 127 8.67 -11.07 12.24
N ASN A 128 9.31 -10.59 13.30
CA ASN A 128 8.70 -9.67 14.26
C ASN A 128 9.53 -8.39 14.28
N ASN A 129 8.99 -7.33 13.73
CA ASN A 129 9.54 -5.97 13.67
C ASN A 129 8.51 -5.00 14.26
N ASP A 130 7.88 -5.39 15.39
CA ASP A 130 6.81 -4.63 16.03
C ASP A 130 7.39 -3.57 16.99
N GLY A 131 6.67 -2.48 17.14
CA GLY A 131 7.02 -1.36 18.03
C GLY A 131 7.12 -0.04 17.28
N ILE A 132 7.32 1.05 18.04
CA ILE A 132 7.60 2.38 17.47
C ILE A 132 9.10 2.48 17.21
N HIS A 133 9.48 2.69 15.95
CA HIS A 133 10.89 2.85 15.54
C HIS A 133 10.97 3.56 14.18
N ALA A 134 12.07 4.25 13.94
CA ALA A 134 12.45 4.68 12.59
C ALA A 134 12.64 3.43 11.70
N VAL A 135 12.89 3.65 10.41
CA VAL A 135 13.07 2.52 9.46
C VAL A 135 14.01 1.46 10.03
N GLN A 136 13.46 0.30 10.31
CA GLN A 136 14.17 -0.87 10.80
C GLN A 136 13.92 -2.05 9.87
N THR A 137 14.96 -2.86 9.66
CA THR A 137 14.91 -4.04 8.80
C THR A 137 15.18 -5.28 9.61
N GLU A 138 14.24 -6.22 9.55
CA GLU A 138 14.38 -7.54 10.15
C GLU A 138 14.32 -8.64 9.11
N THR A 139 14.94 -9.77 9.38
CA THR A 139 14.94 -10.92 8.47
C THR A 139 14.46 -12.18 9.17
N GLY A 140 13.88 -13.07 8.36
CA GLY A 140 13.41 -14.37 8.85
C GLY A 140 13.50 -15.44 7.77
N THR A 141 13.29 -16.68 8.16
CA THR A 141 13.30 -17.81 7.24
C THR A 141 12.08 -18.70 7.42
N ALA A 142 11.59 -19.28 6.32
CA ALA A 142 10.56 -20.32 6.35
C ALA A 142 10.97 -21.49 5.43
N ASN A 143 10.81 -22.71 5.92
CA ASN A 143 10.91 -23.90 5.08
C ASN A 143 9.55 -24.15 4.45
N LEU A 144 9.43 -23.91 3.15
CA LEU A 144 8.18 -23.99 2.39
C LEU A 144 8.17 -25.26 1.53
N LYS A 145 7.04 -25.92 1.47
CA LYS A 145 6.77 -27.05 0.59
C LYS A 145 6.18 -26.55 -0.73
N THR A 146 6.19 -27.39 -1.76
CA THR A 146 5.42 -27.10 -2.97
C THR A 146 3.93 -26.97 -2.65
N GLY A 147 3.28 -25.96 -3.20
CA GLY A 147 1.84 -25.73 -3.01
C GLY A 147 1.51 -24.31 -2.56
N SER A 148 0.26 -24.12 -2.20
CA SER A 148 -0.27 -22.82 -1.76
C SER A 148 0.08 -22.57 -0.30
N HIS A 149 0.57 -21.38 -0.01
CA HIS A 149 0.88 -20.88 1.32
C HIS A 149 0.11 -19.61 1.62
N ARG A 150 -0.31 -19.41 2.86
CA ARG A 150 -0.90 -18.15 3.32
C ARG A 150 0.19 -17.19 3.73
N ILE A 151 0.02 -15.93 3.34
CA ILE A 151 0.87 -14.82 3.80
C ILE A 151 0.01 -13.78 4.50
N ARG A 152 0.51 -13.26 5.59
CA ARG A 152 -0.06 -12.11 6.28
C ARG A 152 1.06 -11.16 6.67
N VAL A 153 0.87 -9.86 6.38
CA VAL A 153 1.74 -8.79 6.84
C VAL A 153 0.91 -7.78 7.60
N SER A 154 1.17 -7.69 8.89
CA SER A 154 0.57 -6.66 9.74
C SER A 154 1.51 -5.47 9.82
N TYR A 155 0.97 -4.26 9.72
CA TYR A 155 1.70 -3.00 9.78
C TYR A 155 0.92 -1.98 10.60
N PHE A 156 1.61 -1.14 11.36
CA PHE A 156 1.01 0.06 11.92
C PHE A 156 1.95 1.26 11.79
N GLN A 157 1.35 2.41 11.60
CA GLN A 157 1.98 3.72 11.63
C GLN A 157 1.63 4.39 12.95
N GLY A 158 2.64 4.70 13.73
CA GLY A 158 2.53 5.43 15.00
C GLY A 158 2.65 6.94 14.79
N PRO A 159 3.51 7.62 15.56
CA PRO A 159 3.67 9.05 15.50
C PRO A 159 4.35 9.52 14.21
N ARG A 160 4.17 10.78 13.91
CA ARG A 160 4.73 11.44 12.73
C ARG A 160 6.26 11.38 12.71
N ALA A 161 6.82 10.73 11.70
CA ALA A 161 8.26 10.74 11.40
C ALA A 161 8.51 10.36 9.93
N GLY A 162 8.76 9.11 9.63
CA GLY A 162 8.89 8.55 8.30
C GLY A 162 7.76 7.57 7.98
N VAL A 163 7.80 7.01 6.79
CA VAL A 163 6.91 5.95 6.32
C VAL A 163 7.72 4.95 5.53
N ALA A 164 7.62 3.67 5.84
CA ALA A 164 8.20 2.61 5.05
C ALA A 164 7.44 1.28 5.25
N LEU A 165 7.28 0.50 4.18
CA LEU A 165 6.89 -0.90 4.26
C LEU A 165 7.40 -1.65 3.03
N VAL A 166 8.45 -2.43 3.21
CA VAL A 166 9.07 -3.21 2.13
C VAL A 166 9.16 -4.66 2.54
N LEU A 167 8.59 -5.55 1.73
CA LEU A 167 8.73 -6.99 1.88
C LEU A 167 9.65 -7.53 0.77
N GLY A 168 10.77 -8.10 1.17
CA GLY A 168 11.71 -8.77 0.30
C GLY A 168 11.67 -10.29 0.46
N VAL A 169 12.11 -10.99 -0.57
CA VAL A 169 12.28 -12.44 -0.58
C VAL A 169 13.57 -12.84 -1.29
N ALA A 170 14.20 -13.92 -0.84
CA ALA A 170 15.21 -14.65 -1.57
C ALA A 170 14.85 -16.14 -1.57
N ARG A 171 14.83 -16.77 -2.75
CA ARG A 171 14.53 -18.20 -2.94
C ARG A 171 15.68 -19.07 -2.40
N PRO A 172 15.49 -20.37 -2.29
CA PRO A 172 16.57 -21.29 -1.97
C PRO A 172 17.79 -21.08 -2.89
N GLY A 173 18.97 -20.94 -2.30
CA GLY A 173 20.22 -20.70 -3.05
C GLY A 173 20.45 -19.28 -3.57
N GLU A 174 19.46 -18.39 -3.56
CA GLU A 174 19.65 -16.99 -3.96
C GLU A 174 20.32 -16.18 -2.83
N GLU A 175 21.33 -15.39 -3.17
CA GLU A 175 21.97 -14.47 -2.21
C GLU A 175 21.30 -13.10 -2.19
N ARG A 176 20.76 -12.67 -3.33
CA ARG A 176 20.16 -11.33 -3.51
C ARG A 176 18.71 -11.30 -3.10
N TRP A 177 18.34 -10.22 -2.45
CA TRP A 177 16.95 -9.87 -2.16
C TRP A 177 16.25 -9.30 -3.40
N ARG A 178 14.99 -9.65 -3.57
CA ARG A 178 14.06 -8.99 -4.50
C ARG A 178 12.78 -8.64 -3.76
N ILE A 179 12.02 -7.71 -4.28
CA ILE A 179 10.69 -7.39 -3.73
C ILE A 179 9.80 -8.62 -3.88
N PHE A 180 9.15 -9.00 -2.79
CA PHE A 180 8.12 -10.04 -2.86
C PHE A 180 6.94 -9.54 -3.69
N ASN A 181 6.58 -10.28 -4.73
CA ASN A 181 5.45 -9.97 -5.59
C ASN A 181 4.63 -11.24 -5.82
N THR A 182 3.36 -11.24 -5.44
CA THR A 182 2.47 -12.41 -5.57
C THR A 182 2.37 -12.91 -7.01
N LYS A 183 2.55 -12.03 -8.01
CA LYS A 183 2.54 -12.40 -9.43
C LYS A 183 3.71 -13.29 -9.86
N GLU A 184 4.77 -13.34 -9.06
CA GLU A 184 5.91 -14.24 -9.28
C GLU A 184 5.74 -15.62 -8.62
N PHE A 185 4.66 -15.77 -7.85
CA PHE A 185 4.34 -16.95 -7.05
C PHE A 185 2.92 -17.44 -7.37
N LEU A 186 2.65 -17.65 -8.67
CA LEU A 186 1.37 -18.15 -9.15
C LEU A 186 1.38 -19.68 -9.23
N PRO A 187 0.24 -20.34 -9.04
CA PRO A 187 0.13 -21.76 -9.30
C PRO A 187 0.42 -22.06 -10.78
N PRO A 188 0.97 -23.25 -11.11
CA PRO A 188 1.19 -23.64 -12.48
C PRO A 188 -0.11 -23.62 -13.28
N HIS A 189 -0.03 -23.11 -14.49
CA HIS A 189 -1.18 -23.04 -15.38
C HIS A 189 -1.70 -24.46 -15.66
N LYS A 190 -2.95 -24.71 -15.33
CA LYS A 190 -3.57 -25.98 -15.70
C LYS A 190 -3.85 -25.92 -17.19
N PRO A 191 -3.29 -26.82 -18.03
CA PRO A 191 -3.62 -26.80 -19.44
C PRO A 191 -5.14 -26.99 -19.59
N GLU A 192 -5.77 -26.14 -20.37
CA GLU A 192 -7.15 -26.34 -20.77
C GLU A 192 -7.21 -27.62 -21.64
N ASN A 193 -7.96 -28.63 -21.16
CA ASN A 193 -8.24 -29.84 -21.91
C ASN A 193 -9.33 -29.59 -22.97
#